data_f0d7c0616e00c440051e395272f6ab53
#
_entry.id   f0d7c0616e00c440051e395272f6ab53
#
_cell.length_a   1.000
_cell.length_b   1.000
_cell.length_c   1.000
_cell.angle_alpha   90.00
_cell.angle_beta   90.00
_cell.angle_gamma   90.00
#
_symmetry.space_group_name_H-M   'P 1'
#
loop_
_entity.id
_entity.type
_entity.pdbx_description
1 polymer ?
#
loop_
_entity_poly.entity_id
_entity_poly.type
_entity_poly.pdbx_seq_one_letter_code
_entity_poly.pdbx_strand_id
1 'polypeptide(L)'
;MDAFDIALDTNLERSYATKPIMDTLAAPPYNYQWDGISSGNYGNMIQGVEDQVVALAVARAATSMAASLWDIGLDGLISDAQVGTRLAKQRYKSQLEKLEQFDGLVYRPAGRDGRQAQAVDFEAAWQTAEPAWTFKVDPLSPAPALTLAAYSARRAAIAATAHVNHALKKAFEGHERSKLHGMADALNRISVDWYDTATAQFDQDTVPGMLIRTIPTTYDPNRVPGQLRFTSVMSGAPNTMHLVWRAARGERFYLRAKGPGATEFVTILNGVDITEWLGLALAPGAWELEGYATNEHGQGATSEKVTVTVAQALAA
;
A
#
# COMPACT_ATOMS: atom_id res chain seq x y z
N MET A 1 -5.25 -12.68 -0.03
CA MET A 1 -4.05 -12.67 -0.90
C MET A 1 -4.50 -13.04 -2.30
N ASP A 2 -4.10 -12.29 -3.33
CA ASP A 2 -4.48 -12.66 -4.71
C ASP A 2 -3.56 -13.77 -5.24
N ALA A 3 -3.96 -14.42 -6.37
CA ALA A 3 -3.19 -15.52 -6.96
C ALA A 3 -1.75 -15.11 -7.34
N PHE A 4 -1.54 -13.84 -7.70
CA PHE A 4 -0.22 -13.28 -8.00
C PHE A 4 0.66 -13.23 -6.75
N ASP A 5 0.12 -12.79 -5.62
CA ASP A 5 0.87 -12.70 -4.37
C ASP A 5 1.32 -14.09 -3.90
N ILE A 6 0.46 -15.11 -4.04
CA ILE A 6 0.80 -16.51 -3.72
C ILE A 6 1.94 -17.01 -4.63
N ALA A 7 1.86 -16.77 -5.93
CA ALA A 7 2.88 -17.18 -6.88
C ALA A 7 4.23 -16.50 -6.60
N LEU A 8 4.22 -15.19 -6.30
CA LEU A 8 5.42 -14.43 -5.97
C LEU A 8 6.09 -14.97 -4.71
N ASP A 9 5.32 -15.22 -3.65
CA ASP A 9 5.84 -15.74 -2.39
C ASP A 9 6.45 -17.15 -2.57
N THR A 10 5.79 -17.99 -3.35
CA THR A 10 6.30 -19.33 -3.70
C THR A 10 7.61 -19.26 -4.46
N ASN A 11 7.71 -18.37 -5.44
CA ASN A 11 8.92 -18.19 -6.26
C ASN A 11 10.10 -17.67 -5.43
N LEU A 12 9.85 -16.71 -4.55
CA LEU A 12 10.86 -16.17 -3.64
C LEU A 12 11.30 -17.22 -2.61
N GLU A 13 10.37 -17.96 -2.00
CA GLU A 13 10.70 -19.03 -1.04
C GLU A 13 11.60 -20.09 -1.68
N ARG A 14 11.27 -20.54 -2.90
CA ARG A 14 12.11 -21.46 -3.66
C ARG A 14 13.49 -20.87 -3.90
N SER A 15 13.53 -19.60 -4.32
CA SER A 15 14.80 -18.94 -4.66
C SER A 15 15.71 -18.77 -3.46
N TYR A 16 15.16 -18.45 -2.29
CA TYR A 16 15.91 -18.37 -1.03
C TYR A 16 16.45 -19.73 -0.58
N ALA A 17 15.73 -20.82 -0.84
CA ALA A 17 16.20 -22.16 -0.56
C ALA A 17 17.26 -22.61 -1.58
N THR A 18 17.13 -22.22 -2.85
CA THR A 18 18.03 -22.59 -3.94
C THR A 18 19.41 -21.92 -3.81
N LYS A 19 19.44 -20.62 -3.49
CA LYS A 19 20.68 -19.82 -3.49
C LYS A 19 21.80 -20.41 -2.61
N PRO A 20 21.60 -20.74 -1.31
CA PRO A 20 22.65 -21.30 -0.47
C PRO A 20 23.11 -22.68 -0.94
N ILE A 21 22.23 -23.46 -1.58
CA ILE A 21 22.58 -24.76 -2.13
C ILE A 21 23.44 -24.56 -3.39
N MET A 22 23.10 -23.63 -4.27
CA MET A 22 23.97 -23.23 -5.41
C MET A 22 25.37 -22.83 -4.92
N ASP A 23 25.46 -22.01 -3.86
CA ASP A 23 26.75 -21.58 -3.28
C ASP A 23 27.55 -22.79 -2.77
N THR A 24 26.89 -23.69 -2.06
CA THR A 24 27.51 -24.89 -1.49
C THR A 24 28.02 -25.81 -2.59
N LEU A 25 27.27 -26.03 -3.66
CA LEU A 25 27.65 -26.92 -4.75
C LEU A 25 28.68 -26.28 -5.69
N ALA A 26 28.73 -24.99 -5.82
CA ALA A 26 29.75 -24.26 -6.58
C ALA A 26 31.15 -24.29 -5.89
N ALA A 27 31.18 -24.48 -4.57
CA ALA A 27 32.39 -24.53 -3.77
C ALA A 27 33.04 -25.96 -3.77
N PRO A 28 34.33 -26.08 -3.43
CA PRO A 28 34.93 -27.39 -3.17
C PRO A 28 34.22 -28.14 -2.02
N PRO A 29 34.14 -29.47 -2.07
CA PRO A 29 34.73 -30.38 -3.05
C PRO A 29 33.92 -30.57 -4.34
N TYR A 30 32.70 -30.02 -4.45
CA TYR A 30 31.78 -30.34 -5.55
C TYR A 30 32.15 -29.62 -6.85
N ASN A 31 32.51 -28.32 -6.77
CA ASN A 31 32.89 -27.46 -7.92
C ASN A 31 31.87 -27.53 -9.07
N TYR A 32 30.57 -27.65 -8.71
CA TYR A 32 29.49 -27.74 -9.68
C TYR A 32 29.30 -26.42 -10.40
N GLN A 33 29.40 -26.44 -11.72
CA GLN A 33 29.15 -25.31 -12.59
C GLN A 33 27.93 -25.61 -13.46
N TRP A 34 26.97 -24.73 -13.41
CA TRP A 34 25.79 -24.75 -14.27
C TRP A 34 25.93 -23.67 -15.36
N ASP A 35 25.73 -24.10 -16.62
CA ASP A 35 25.94 -23.23 -17.77
C ASP A 35 24.95 -22.09 -17.91
N GLY A 36 23.87 -22.08 -17.14
CA GLY A 36 22.83 -21.05 -17.20
C GLY A 36 23.21 -19.74 -16.56
N ILE A 37 23.42 -19.74 -15.26
CA ILE A 37 23.72 -18.51 -14.50
C ILE A 37 24.58 -18.83 -13.26
N SER A 38 25.50 -17.95 -12.93
CA SER A 38 26.27 -18.09 -11.70
C SER A 38 25.42 -17.83 -10.46
N SER A 39 25.81 -18.45 -9.33
CA SER A 39 25.15 -18.20 -8.03
C SER A 39 25.13 -16.72 -7.66
N GLY A 40 26.18 -15.95 -7.97
CA GLY A 40 26.23 -14.51 -7.75
C GLY A 40 25.17 -13.77 -8.56
N ASN A 41 25.06 -14.07 -9.86
CA ASN A 41 24.04 -13.47 -10.72
C ASN A 41 22.62 -13.86 -10.29
N TYR A 42 22.44 -15.11 -9.86
CA TYR A 42 21.15 -15.55 -9.31
C TYR A 42 20.78 -14.76 -8.04
N GLY A 43 21.75 -14.52 -7.15
CA GLY A 43 21.55 -13.64 -5.99
C GLY A 43 21.16 -12.21 -6.36
N ASN A 44 21.79 -11.65 -7.41
CA ASN A 44 21.41 -10.32 -7.94
C ASN A 44 19.98 -10.30 -8.50
N MET A 45 19.51 -11.38 -9.09
CA MET A 45 18.13 -11.49 -9.57
C MET A 45 17.14 -11.53 -8.41
N ILE A 46 17.44 -12.28 -7.34
CA ILE A 46 16.62 -12.28 -6.11
C ILE A 46 16.52 -10.86 -5.57
N GLN A 47 17.67 -10.17 -5.41
CA GLN A 47 17.69 -8.79 -4.94
C GLN A 47 16.88 -7.87 -5.86
N GLY A 48 16.97 -8.01 -7.17
CA GLY A 48 16.19 -7.23 -8.13
C GLY A 48 14.67 -7.43 -7.97
N VAL A 49 14.22 -8.66 -7.67
CA VAL A 49 12.79 -8.92 -7.37
C VAL A 49 12.40 -8.26 -6.05
N GLU A 50 13.22 -8.34 -5.00
CA GLU A 50 12.99 -7.68 -3.72
C GLU A 50 12.90 -6.15 -3.88
N ASP A 51 13.82 -5.54 -4.60
CA ASP A 51 13.81 -4.10 -4.89
C ASP A 51 12.54 -3.70 -5.65
N GLN A 52 12.08 -4.56 -6.58
CA GLN A 52 10.84 -4.32 -7.32
C GLN A 52 9.58 -4.48 -6.45
N VAL A 53 9.60 -5.39 -5.47
CA VAL A 53 8.53 -5.49 -4.44
C VAL A 53 8.43 -4.19 -3.65
N VAL A 54 9.58 -3.63 -3.25
CA VAL A 54 9.63 -2.32 -2.57
C VAL A 54 9.09 -1.21 -3.46
N ALA A 55 9.50 -1.16 -4.74
CA ALA A 55 9.02 -0.17 -5.70
C ALA A 55 7.50 -0.22 -5.88
N LEU A 56 6.92 -1.43 -5.98
CA LEU A 56 5.46 -1.62 -6.05
C LEU A 56 4.77 -1.14 -4.76
N ALA A 57 5.33 -1.45 -3.59
CA ALA A 57 4.77 -1.00 -2.32
C ALA A 57 4.76 0.54 -2.22
N VAL A 58 5.85 1.20 -2.65
CA VAL A 58 5.92 2.68 -2.73
C VAL A 58 4.87 3.24 -3.69
N ALA A 59 4.67 2.61 -4.85
CA ALA A 59 3.67 3.02 -5.82
C ALA A 59 2.24 2.88 -5.24
N ARG A 60 1.94 1.78 -4.55
CA ARG A 60 0.66 1.55 -3.84
C ARG A 60 0.40 2.60 -2.77
N ALA A 61 1.40 2.89 -1.93
CA ALA A 61 1.29 3.92 -0.92
C ALA A 61 0.99 5.30 -1.51
N ALA A 62 1.67 5.66 -2.62
CA ALA A 62 1.42 6.91 -3.33
C ALA A 62 0.01 6.97 -3.94
N THR A 63 -0.52 5.84 -4.43
CA THR A 63 -1.89 5.73 -4.93
C THR A 63 -2.91 5.89 -3.80
N SER A 64 -2.70 5.23 -2.66
CA SER A 64 -3.54 5.33 -1.47
C SER A 64 -3.57 6.76 -0.91
N MET A 65 -2.40 7.41 -0.81
CA MET A 65 -2.32 8.81 -0.37
C MET A 65 -3.06 9.75 -1.32
N ALA A 66 -2.90 9.59 -2.64
CA ALA A 66 -3.61 10.40 -3.63
C ALA A 66 -5.14 10.19 -3.54
N ALA A 67 -5.57 8.95 -3.30
CA ALA A 67 -6.97 8.62 -3.05
C ALA A 67 -7.52 9.33 -1.81
N SER A 68 -6.78 9.30 -0.70
CA SER A 68 -7.17 9.95 0.56
C SER A 68 -7.28 11.47 0.43
N LEU A 69 -6.33 12.09 -0.27
CA LEU A 69 -6.37 13.53 -0.54
C LEU A 69 -7.58 13.93 -1.39
N TRP A 70 -7.92 13.08 -2.37
CA TRP A 70 -9.13 13.29 -3.17
C TRP A 70 -10.40 13.16 -2.31
N ASP A 71 -10.51 12.14 -1.46
CA ASP A 71 -11.63 11.95 -0.55
C ASP A 71 -11.79 13.13 0.42
N ILE A 72 -10.70 13.60 1.04
CA ILE A 72 -10.72 14.78 1.94
C ILE A 72 -11.22 16.02 1.19
N GLY A 73 -10.76 16.22 -0.04
CA GLY A 73 -11.23 17.34 -0.88
C GLY A 73 -12.72 17.27 -1.17
N LEU A 74 -13.21 16.09 -1.58
CA LEU A 74 -14.63 15.87 -1.84
C LEU A 74 -15.49 16.02 -0.59
N ASP A 75 -15.06 15.45 0.54
CA ASP A 75 -15.80 15.57 1.81
C ASP A 75 -15.95 17.04 2.26
N GLY A 76 -14.90 17.84 2.06
CA GLY A 76 -14.97 19.28 2.31
C GLY A 76 -15.98 19.99 1.40
N LEU A 77 -16.02 19.67 0.10
CA LEU A 77 -17.00 20.23 -0.84
C LEU A 77 -18.44 19.83 -0.46
N ILE A 78 -18.64 18.55 -0.10
CA ILE A 78 -19.96 18.05 0.31
C ILE A 78 -20.43 18.71 1.61
N SER A 79 -19.52 18.87 2.58
CA SER A 79 -19.83 19.61 3.81
C SER A 79 -20.29 21.02 3.51
N ASP A 80 -19.57 21.74 2.67
CA ASP A 80 -19.93 23.09 2.24
C ASP A 80 -21.29 23.13 1.53
N ALA A 81 -21.52 22.16 0.61
CA ALA A 81 -22.79 22.05 -0.12
C ALA A 81 -23.98 21.75 0.81
N GLN A 82 -23.81 20.89 1.82
CA GLN A 82 -24.84 20.58 2.80
C GLN A 82 -25.22 21.79 3.67
N VAL A 83 -24.21 22.53 4.12
CA VAL A 83 -24.45 23.79 4.88
C VAL A 83 -25.12 24.82 3.97
N GLY A 84 -24.61 25.02 2.75
CA GLY A 84 -25.19 25.93 1.77
C GLY A 84 -26.63 25.59 1.43
N THR A 85 -26.94 24.32 1.16
CA THR A 85 -28.32 23.85 0.89
C THR A 85 -29.28 24.17 2.06
N ARG A 86 -28.84 23.91 3.28
CA ARG A 86 -29.64 24.21 4.48
C ARG A 86 -29.92 25.71 4.65
N LEU A 87 -28.90 26.54 4.45
CA LEU A 87 -29.01 28.00 4.53
C LEU A 87 -29.85 28.57 3.39
N ALA A 88 -29.72 28.01 2.17
CA ALA A 88 -30.56 28.36 1.03
C ALA A 88 -32.04 28.09 1.29
N LYS A 89 -32.37 26.92 1.84
CA LYS A 89 -33.76 26.58 2.23
C LYS A 89 -34.34 27.54 3.26
N GLN A 90 -33.55 28.02 4.19
CA GLN A 90 -33.97 29.06 5.14
C GLN A 90 -34.15 30.42 4.46
N ARG A 91 -33.20 30.83 3.60
CA ARG A 91 -33.20 32.12 2.90
C ARG A 91 -34.36 32.27 1.93
N TYR A 92 -34.61 31.22 1.14
CA TYR A 92 -35.60 31.24 0.04
C TYR A 92 -36.96 30.65 0.44
N LYS A 93 -37.26 30.53 1.74
CA LYS A 93 -38.48 29.94 2.25
C LYS A 93 -39.77 30.51 1.62
N SER A 94 -39.75 31.79 1.22
CA SER A 94 -40.88 32.48 0.56
C SER A 94 -40.69 32.66 -0.95
N GLN A 95 -39.64 32.11 -1.55
CA GLN A 95 -39.29 32.22 -2.97
C GLN A 95 -39.24 30.82 -3.57
N LEU A 96 -40.39 30.27 -3.94
CA LEU A 96 -40.55 28.88 -4.32
C LEU A 96 -39.66 28.47 -5.48
N GLU A 97 -39.54 29.29 -6.51
CA GLU A 97 -38.70 29.04 -7.70
C GLU A 97 -37.20 28.83 -7.35
N LYS A 98 -36.71 29.63 -6.39
CA LYS A 98 -35.34 29.49 -5.91
C LYS A 98 -35.17 28.30 -4.96
N LEU A 99 -36.18 28.02 -4.15
CA LEU A 99 -36.18 26.90 -3.20
C LEU A 99 -36.13 25.56 -3.95
N GLU A 100 -36.88 25.41 -5.03
CA GLU A 100 -36.94 24.20 -5.87
C GLU A 100 -35.57 23.80 -6.40
N GLN A 101 -34.66 24.74 -6.70
CA GLN A 101 -33.31 24.45 -7.15
C GLN A 101 -32.49 23.63 -6.13
N PHE A 102 -32.79 23.74 -4.84
CA PHE A 102 -32.11 23.06 -3.76
C PHE A 102 -32.86 21.84 -3.22
N ASP A 103 -34.13 21.66 -3.55
CA ASP A 103 -34.96 20.57 -3.02
C ASP A 103 -34.62 19.19 -3.65
N GLY A 104 -34.13 19.17 -4.89
CA GLY A 104 -33.72 17.95 -5.60
C GLY A 104 -32.35 17.44 -5.26
N LEU A 105 -31.57 18.15 -4.42
CA LEU A 105 -30.19 17.77 -4.13
C LEU A 105 -30.12 16.53 -3.23
N VAL A 106 -29.39 15.50 -3.72
CA VAL A 106 -29.24 14.22 -3.01
C VAL A 106 -28.25 14.35 -1.86
N TYR A 107 -28.67 13.95 -0.66
CA TYR A 107 -27.94 14.18 0.58
C TYR A 107 -26.84 13.17 0.91
N ARG A 108 -26.75 12.04 0.23
CA ARG A 108 -25.75 11.01 0.51
C ARG A 108 -25.37 10.30 -0.78
N PRO A 109 -24.51 10.88 -1.59
CA PRO A 109 -24.02 10.21 -2.78
C PRO A 109 -23.14 9.03 -2.39
N ALA A 110 -23.38 7.88 -3.00
CA ALA A 110 -22.50 6.71 -2.87
C ALA A 110 -21.21 6.93 -3.66
N GLY A 111 -20.08 6.72 -3.01
CA GLY A 111 -18.77 6.75 -3.67
C GLY A 111 -18.29 8.15 -4.13
N ARG A 112 -17.15 8.18 -4.81
CA ARG A 112 -16.49 9.42 -5.27
C ARG A 112 -17.28 10.12 -6.36
N ASP A 113 -17.78 9.35 -7.35
CA ASP A 113 -18.53 9.90 -8.49
C ASP A 113 -19.84 10.56 -8.02
N GLY A 114 -20.55 9.93 -7.10
CA GLY A 114 -21.76 10.51 -6.51
C GLY A 114 -21.48 11.80 -5.73
N ARG A 115 -20.40 11.85 -4.94
CA ARG A 115 -19.99 13.08 -4.23
C ARG A 115 -19.59 14.19 -5.20
N GLN A 116 -18.88 13.85 -6.29
CA GLN A 116 -18.52 14.81 -7.32
C GLN A 116 -19.75 15.34 -8.06
N ALA A 117 -20.71 14.47 -8.42
CA ALA A 117 -21.98 14.88 -9.02
C ALA A 117 -22.77 15.82 -8.09
N GLN A 118 -22.89 15.51 -6.81
CA GLN A 118 -23.56 16.37 -5.84
C GLN A 118 -22.91 17.77 -5.73
N ALA A 119 -21.57 17.84 -5.77
CA ALA A 119 -20.88 19.13 -5.75
C ALA A 119 -21.18 19.95 -7.00
N VAL A 120 -21.31 19.32 -8.16
CA VAL A 120 -21.75 19.96 -9.42
C VAL A 120 -23.19 20.42 -9.33
N ASP A 121 -24.10 19.58 -8.85
CA ASP A 121 -25.51 19.90 -8.73
C ASP A 121 -25.74 21.08 -7.77
N PHE A 122 -25.03 21.11 -6.64
CA PHE A 122 -25.11 22.23 -5.70
C PHE A 122 -24.60 23.53 -6.34
N GLU A 123 -23.50 23.50 -7.08
CA GLU A 123 -22.97 24.66 -7.80
C GLU A 123 -23.98 25.18 -8.82
N ALA A 124 -24.59 24.29 -9.60
CA ALA A 124 -25.60 24.64 -10.59
C ALA A 124 -26.86 25.27 -9.94
N ALA A 125 -27.33 24.69 -8.84
CA ALA A 125 -28.44 25.24 -8.06
C ALA A 125 -28.13 26.64 -7.52
N TRP A 126 -26.93 26.84 -6.98
CA TRP A 126 -26.46 28.13 -6.49
C TRP A 126 -26.35 29.18 -7.61
N GLN A 127 -25.76 28.79 -8.75
CA GLN A 127 -25.64 29.64 -9.93
C GLN A 127 -27.01 30.11 -10.45
N THR A 128 -27.99 29.21 -10.44
CA THR A 128 -29.34 29.51 -10.95
C THR A 128 -30.15 30.36 -9.97
N ALA A 129 -30.06 30.07 -8.66
CA ALA A 129 -30.89 30.76 -7.66
C ALA A 129 -30.43 32.22 -7.39
N GLU A 130 -29.16 32.40 -7.06
CA GLU A 130 -28.57 33.72 -6.74
C GLU A 130 -27.03 33.66 -6.72
N PRO A 131 -26.31 33.89 -7.83
CA PRO A 131 -24.86 33.79 -7.90
C PRO A 131 -24.11 34.70 -6.94
N ALA A 132 -24.69 35.84 -6.60
CA ALA A 132 -24.12 36.83 -5.67
C ALA A 132 -24.29 36.47 -4.19
N TRP A 133 -25.11 35.43 -3.88
CA TRP A 133 -25.29 35.00 -2.49
C TRP A 133 -24.01 34.41 -1.93
N THR A 134 -23.69 34.77 -0.69
CA THR A 134 -22.52 34.22 0.05
C THR A 134 -23.02 33.70 1.41
N PHE A 135 -22.31 32.68 1.93
CA PHE A 135 -22.62 32.14 3.24
C PHE A 135 -21.35 31.72 4.00
N LYS A 136 -21.43 31.67 5.33
CA LYS A 136 -20.39 31.12 6.17
C LYS A 136 -20.69 29.65 6.47
N VAL A 137 -19.73 28.77 6.24
CA VAL A 137 -19.80 27.34 6.58
C VAL A 137 -19.80 27.18 8.11
N ASP A 138 -18.90 27.89 8.76
CA ASP A 138 -18.84 28.02 10.22
C ASP A 138 -19.07 29.52 10.59
N PRO A 139 -20.18 29.89 11.23
CA PRO A 139 -20.45 31.27 11.58
C PRO A 139 -19.46 31.86 12.58
N LEU A 140 -18.80 31.01 13.38
CA LEU A 140 -17.80 31.43 14.37
C LEU A 140 -16.37 31.55 13.79
N SER A 141 -16.16 31.02 12.61
CA SER A 141 -14.85 31.10 11.94
C SER A 141 -14.51 32.54 11.53
N PRO A 142 -13.24 32.98 11.69
CA PRO A 142 -12.78 34.28 11.16
C PRO A 142 -12.68 34.26 9.61
N ALA A 143 -12.78 33.08 8.97
CA ALA A 143 -12.70 32.97 7.52
C ALA A 143 -13.80 33.78 6.83
N PRO A 144 -13.53 34.32 5.62
CA PRO A 144 -14.52 35.05 4.83
C PRO A 144 -15.70 34.12 4.45
N ALA A 145 -16.84 34.73 4.14
CA ALA A 145 -17.99 33.99 3.62
C ALA A 145 -17.62 33.31 2.29
N LEU A 146 -18.11 32.07 2.10
CA LEU A 146 -17.91 31.32 0.88
C LEU A 146 -18.69 31.96 -0.26
N THR A 147 -18.03 32.20 -1.39
CA THR A 147 -18.62 32.72 -2.64
C THR A 147 -18.76 31.56 -3.63
N LEU A 148 -19.70 31.70 -4.58
CA LEU A 148 -19.83 30.73 -5.69
C LEU A 148 -18.51 30.55 -6.46
N ALA A 149 -17.81 31.65 -6.76
CA ALA A 149 -16.53 31.61 -7.48
C ALA A 149 -15.46 30.82 -6.69
N ALA A 150 -15.37 30.99 -5.37
CA ALA A 150 -14.43 30.24 -4.53
C ALA A 150 -14.78 28.75 -4.45
N TYR A 151 -16.07 28.41 -4.37
CA TYR A 151 -16.54 27.02 -4.42
C TYR A 151 -16.22 26.35 -5.76
N SER A 152 -16.56 27.02 -6.87
CA SER A 152 -16.28 26.54 -8.24
C SER A 152 -14.78 26.32 -8.47
N ALA A 153 -13.95 27.28 -8.05
CA ALA A 153 -12.49 27.16 -8.16
C ALA A 153 -11.94 25.96 -7.35
N ARG A 154 -12.43 25.76 -6.11
CA ARG A 154 -12.04 24.62 -5.27
C ARG A 154 -12.46 23.29 -5.88
N ARG A 155 -13.69 23.19 -6.40
CA ARG A 155 -14.18 22.00 -7.11
C ARG A 155 -13.34 21.67 -8.34
N ALA A 156 -13.06 22.69 -9.18
CA ALA A 156 -12.21 22.54 -10.35
C ALA A 156 -10.78 22.10 -9.99
N ALA A 157 -10.19 22.66 -8.93
CA ALA A 157 -8.87 22.28 -8.44
C ALA A 157 -8.83 20.81 -7.98
N ILE A 158 -9.86 20.32 -7.25
CA ILE A 158 -9.96 18.93 -6.82
C ILE A 158 -10.07 18.00 -8.04
N ALA A 159 -10.88 18.34 -9.03
CA ALA A 159 -11.02 17.56 -10.24
C ALA A 159 -9.71 17.54 -11.07
N ALA A 160 -9.05 18.68 -11.24
CA ALA A 160 -7.85 18.78 -12.06
C ALA A 160 -6.59 18.18 -11.40
N THR A 161 -6.47 18.30 -10.07
CA THR A 161 -5.26 17.88 -9.36
C THR A 161 -5.43 16.52 -8.66
N ALA A 162 -6.43 16.35 -7.84
CA ALA A 162 -6.58 15.15 -7.03
C ALA A 162 -7.01 13.94 -7.87
N HIS A 163 -7.99 14.09 -8.76
CA HIS A 163 -8.45 13.02 -9.66
C HIS A 163 -7.36 12.59 -10.64
N VAL A 164 -6.74 13.57 -11.31
CA VAL A 164 -5.67 13.30 -12.31
C VAL A 164 -4.45 12.67 -11.62
N ASN A 165 -4.05 13.19 -10.45
CA ASN A 165 -2.92 12.64 -9.70
C ASN A 165 -3.19 11.20 -9.25
N HIS A 166 -4.39 10.90 -8.77
CA HIS A 166 -4.79 9.52 -8.42
C HIS A 166 -4.72 8.59 -9.64
N ALA A 167 -5.24 9.01 -10.80
CA ALA A 167 -5.23 8.21 -12.03
C ALA A 167 -3.79 7.92 -12.50
N LEU A 168 -2.89 8.92 -12.48
CA LEU A 168 -1.48 8.75 -12.83
C LEU A 168 -0.75 7.80 -11.86
N LYS A 169 -0.98 7.94 -10.55
CA LYS A 169 -0.40 7.04 -9.54
C LYS A 169 -0.87 5.62 -9.72
N LYS A 170 -2.15 5.41 -9.99
CA LYS A 170 -2.71 4.08 -10.26
C LYS A 170 -2.14 3.44 -11.51
N ALA A 171 -1.94 4.21 -12.58
CA ALA A 171 -1.30 3.71 -13.81
C ALA A 171 0.17 3.31 -13.56
N PHE A 172 0.91 4.10 -12.78
CA PHE A 172 2.28 3.79 -12.37
C PHE A 172 2.34 2.51 -11.52
N GLU A 173 1.45 2.36 -10.53
CA GLU A 173 1.33 1.12 -9.73
C GLU A 173 1.09 -0.10 -10.62
N GLY A 174 0.22 0.00 -11.63
CA GLY A 174 -0.03 -1.09 -12.58
C GLY A 174 1.22 -1.46 -13.39
N HIS A 175 2.04 -0.48 -13.78
CA HIS A 175 3.31 -0.69 -14.46
C HIS A 175 4.32 -1.44 -13.56
N GLU A 176 4.51 -0.98 -12.33
CA GLU A 176 5.42 -1.63 -11.38
C GLU A 176 5.00 -3.06 -11.03
N ARG A 177 3.69 -3.31 -10.93
CA ARG A 177 3.15 -4.67 -10.75
C ARG A 177 3.47 -5.58 -11.94
N SER A 178 3.29 -5.10 -13.16
CA SER A 178 3.60 -5.88 -14.38
C SER A 178 5.08 -6.22 -14.49
N LYS A 179 5.95 -5.26 -14.15
CA LYS A 179 7.41 -5.46 -14.12
C LYS A 179 7.82 -6.51 -13.09
N LEU A 180 7.28 -6.43 -11.87
CA LEU A 180 7.51 -7.41 -10.80
C LEU A 180 7.10 -8.82 -11.24
N HIS A 181 5.96 -8.96 -11.93
CA HIS A 181 5.49 -10.23 -12.46
C HIS A 181 6.51 -10.86 -13.42
N GLY A 182 6.98 -10.09 -14.40
CA GLY A 182 7.97 -10.59 -15.37
C GLY A 182 9.31 -11.00 -14.72
N MET A 183 9.76 -10.25 -13.72
CA MET A 183 10.99 -10.58 -12.98
C MET A 183 10.83 -11.84 -12.11
N ALA A 184 9.70 -12.00 -11.42
CA ALA A 184 9.43 -13.18 -10.60
C ALA A 184 9.28 -14.45 -11.44
N ASP A 185 8.65 -14.36 -12.61
CA ASP A 185 8.55 -15.48 -13.57
C ASP A 185 9.90 -15.89 -14.15
N ALA A 186 10.76 -14.91 -14.45
CA ALA A 186 12.12 -15.19 -14.92
C ALA A 186 12.94 -15.89 -13.84
N LEU A 187 12.88 -15.41 -12.59
CA LEU A 187 13.55 -16.02 -11.45
C LEU A 187 13.07 -17.45 -11.21
N ASN A 188 11.76 -17.70 -11.28
CA ASN A 188 11.19 -19.04 -11.12
C ASN A 188 11.66 -20.01 -12.19
N ARG A 189 11.66 -19.60 -13.46
CA ARG A 189 12.17 -20.45 -14.56
C ARG A 189 13.61 -20.87 -14.31
N ILE A 190 14.47 -19.94 -13.94
CA ILE A 190 15.87 -20.23 -13.63
C ILE A 190 16.00 -21.19 -12.45
N SER A 191 15.19 -21.00 -11.40
CA SER A 191 15.17 -21.91 -10.24
C SER A 191 14.79 -23.34 -10.63
N VAL A 192 13.78 -23.50 -11.50
CA VAL A 192 13.32 -24.80 -12.00
C VAL A 192 14.39 -25.44 -12.87
N ASP A 193 14.90 -24.73 -13.87
CA ASP A 193 15.93 -25.23 -14.80
C ASP A 193 17.19 -25.67 -14.05
N TRP A 194 17.62 -24.90 -13.05
CA TRP A 194 18.77 -25.28 -12.22
C TRP A 194 18.44 -26.52 -11.39
N TYR A 195 17.29 -26.59 -10.76
CA TYR A 195 16.85 -27.75 -9.95
C TYR A 195 16.83 -29.03 -10.78
N ASP A 196 16.24 -28.99 -11.97
CA ASP A 196 16.11 -30.13 -12.86
C ASP A 196 17.50 -30.60 -13.34
N THR A 197 18.38 -29.66 -13.69
CA THR A 197 19.74 -29.98 -14.13
C THR A 197 20.58 -30.56 -12.98
N ALA A 198 20.49 -29.97 -11.79
CA ALA A 198 21.23 -30.42 -10.62
C ALA A 198 20.75 -31.82 -10.13
N THR A 199 19.42 -32.06 -10.14
CA THR A 199 18.87 -33.40 -9.79
C THR A 199 19.23 -34.49 -10.80
N ALA A 200 19.42 -34.14 -12.06
CA ALA A 200 19.89 -35.07 -13.08
C ALA A 200 21.36 -35.43 -12.90
N GLN A 201 22.17 -34.55 -12.33
CA GLN A 201 23.60 -34.75 -12.16
C GLN A 201 23.99 -35.42 -10.83
N PHE A 202 23.24 -35.19 -9.76
CA PHE A 202 23.54 -35.71 -8.44
C PHE A 202 22.52 -36.76 -8.01
N ASP A 203 23.00 -37.99 -7.76
CA ASP A 203 22.20 -39.10 -7.27
C ASP A 203 21.56 -38.73 -5.92
N GLN A 204 20.36 -39.20 -5.72
CA GLN A 204 19.52 -38.91 -4.51
C GLN A 204 20.20 -39.30 -3.21
N ASP A 205 21.03 -40.33 -3.21
CA ASP A 205 21.70 -40.88 -2.03
C ASP A 205 23.02 -40.17 -1.72
N THR A 206 23.40 -39.19 -2.53
CA THR A 206 24.59 -38.35 -2.31
C THR A 206 24.22 -37.12 -1.45
N VAL A 207 25.22 -36.56 -0.74
CA VAL A 207 25.01 -35.33 0.04
C VAL A 207 24.49 -34.19 -0.83
N PRO A 208 25.04 -33.89 -2.04
CA PRO A 208 24.46 -32.91 -2.94
C PRO A 208 23.03 -33.21 -3.33
N GLY A 209 22.72 -34.44 -3.71
CA GLY A 209 21.37 -34.85 -4.11
C GLY A 209 20.33 -34.71 -2.99
N MET A 210 20.71 -35.03 -1.73
CA MET A 210 19.87 -34.80 -0.59
C MET A 210 19.62 -33.30 -0.35
N LEU A 211 20.67 -32.45 -0.44
CA LEU A 211 20.53 -30.98 -0.28
C LEU A 211 19.61 -30.40 -1.35
N ILE A 212 19.77 -30.77 -2.62
CA ILE A 212 18.92 -30.25 -3.71
C ILE A 212 17.45 -30.56 -3.45
N ARG A 213 17.13 -31.75 -2.93
CA ARG A 213 15.75 -32.17 -2.66
C ARG A 213 15.11 -31.49 -1.44
N THR A 214 15.86 -30.70 -0.67
CA THR A 214 15.27 -29.84 0.36
C THR A 214 14.63 -28.58 -0.20
N ILE A 215 14.89 -28.24 -1.48
CA ILE A 215 14.29 -27.08 -2.14
C ILE A 215 12.79 -27.34 -2.34
N PRO A 216 11.90 -26.44 -1.88
CA PRO A 216 10.48 -26.60 -2.09
C PRO A 216 10.12 -26.46 -3.58
N THR A 217 9.56 -27.52 -4.16
CA THR A 217 9.16 -27.55 -5.59
C THR A 217 7.72 -27.13 -5.80
N THR A 218 6.89 -27.22 -4.76
CA THR A 218 5.46 -26.85 -4.78
C THR A 218 5.10 -26.02 -3.56
N TYR A 219 4.10 -25.17 -3.73
CA TYR A 219 3.47 -24.49 -2.61
C TYR A 219 2.80 -25.53 -1.70
N ASP A 220 3.22 -25.57 -0.46
CA ASP A 220 2.60 -26.43 0.58
C ASP A 220 1.80 -25.52 1.53
N PRO A 221 0.46 -25.55 1.47
CA PRO A 221 -0.37 -24.71 2.32
C PRO A 221 -0.31 -25.14 3.79
N ASN A 222 0.09 -26.40 4.09
CA ASN A 222 0.09 -26.97 5.44
C ASN A 222 1.35 -26.63 6.26
N ARG A 223 2.17 -25.69 5.79
CA ARG A 223 3.33 -25.21 6.54
C ARG A 223 3.01 -23.96 7.36
N VAL A 224 3.75 -23.76 8.43
CA VAL A 224 3.77 -22.48 9.14
C VAL A 224 4.13 -21.33 8.20
N PRO A 225 3.73 -20.10 8.51
CA PRO A 225 4.13 -18.94 7.69
C PRO A 225 5.64 -18.82 7.53
N GLY A 226 6.05 -18.30 6.39
CA GLY A 226 7.42 -17.87 6.18
C GLY A 226 7.78 -16.69 7.10
N GLN A 227 9.06 -16.30 7.12
CA GLN A 227 9.52 -15.13 7.85
C GLN A 227 8.77 -13.88 7.37
N LEU A 228 8.25 -13.07 8.29
CA LEU A 228 7.68 -11.79 7.96
C LEU A 228 8.77 -10.85 7.43
N ARG A 229 8.50 -10.17 6.32
CA ARG A 229 9.39 -9.19 5.71
C ARG A 229 8.68 -7.87 5.52
N PHE A 230 9.29 -6.79 5.98
CA PHE A 230 8.83 -5.45 5.66
C PHE A 230 9.24 -5.12 4.22
N THR A 231 8.26 -4.89 3.35
CA THR A 231 8.47 -4.54 1.93
C THR A 231 8.50 -3.03 1.71
N SER A 232 7.91 -2.25 2.62
CA SER A 232 8.05 -0.81 2.64
C SER A 232 7.94 -0.29 4.06
N VAL A 233 8.83 0.63 4.42
CA VAL A 233 8.82 1.35 5.70
C VAL A 233 9.14 2.81 5.40
N MET A 234 8.14 3.69 5.45
CA MET A 234 8.29 5.09 5.06
C MET A 234 7.69 6.04 6.09
N SER A 235 8.32 7.20 6.25
CA SER A 235 7.74 8.37 6.91
C SER A 235 7.44 9.42 5.84
N GLY A 236 6.24 9.42 5.30
CA GLY A 236 5.86 10.29 4.16
C GLY A 236 5.36 11.67 4.57
N ALA A 237 4.74 11.79 5.72
CA ALA A 237 4.28 13.04 6.31
C ALA A 237 4.81 13.16 7.74
N PRO A 238 4.91 14.37 8.30
CA PRO A 238 5.31 14.56 9.69
C PRO A 238 4.45 13.76 10.66
N ASN A 239 5.09 13.16 11.65
CA ASN A 239 4.45 12.34 12.68
C ASN A 239 3.65 11.13 12.13
N THR A 240 4.02 10.63 10.94
CA THR A 240 3.37 9.48 10.33
C THR A 240 4.38 8.40 9.94
N MET A 241 3.94 7.15 9.91
CA MET A 241 4.71 6.01 9.42
C MET A 241 3.79 5.09 8.64
N HIS A 242 4.20 4.74 7.43
CA HIS A 242 3.50 3.79 6.58
C HIS A 242 4.32 2.50 6.49
N LEU A 243 3.70 1.39 6.85
CA LEU A 243 4.30 0.06 6.85
C LEU A 243 3.56 -0.83 5.87
N VAL A 244 4.32 -1.59 5.07
CA VAL A 244 3.81 -2.69 4.26
C VAL A 244 4.68 -3.93 4.52
N TRP A 245 4.06 -5.07 4.71
CA TRP A 245 4.75 -6.32 5.02
C TRP A 245 4.15 -7.51 4.30
N ARG A 246 4.91 -8.60 4.27
CA ARG A 246 4.50 -9.88 3.69
C ARG A 246 5.06 -11.04 4.52
N ALA A 247 4.35 -12.14 4.52
CA ALA A 247 4.87 -13.45 4.92
C ALA A 247 4.14 -14.51 4.09
N ALA A 248 4.89 -15.39 3.43
CA ALA A 248 4.30 -16.52 2.71
C ALA A 248 3.39 -17.30 3.66
N ARG A 249 2.17 -17.63 3.24
CA ARG A 249 1.16 -18.34 4.05
C ARG A 249 0.72 -17.61 5.34
N GLY A 250 1.06 -16.33 5.51
CA GLY A 250 0.61 -15.54 6.66
C GLY A 250 -0.86 -15.16 6.55
N GLU A 251 -1.65 -15.46 7.57
CA GLU A 251 -3.09 -15.12 7.68
C GLU A 251 -3.33 -14.03 8.71
N ARG A 252 -2.58 -14.06 9.79
CA ARG A 252 -2.63 -13.08 10.87
C ARG A 252 -1.25 -12.52 11.13
N PHE A 253 -1.17 -11.22 11.34
CA PHE A 253 0.08 -10.49 11.50
C PHE A 253 0.15 -9.82 12.86
N TYR A 254 1.33 -9.88 13.46
CA TYR A 254 1.65 -9.30 14.75
C TYR A 254 2.87 -8.41 14.58
N LEU A 255 2.72 -7.11 14.83
CA LEU A 255 3.81 -6.16 14.74
C LEU A 255 4.08 -5.51 16.08
N ARG A 256 5.36 -5.35 16.39
CA ARG A 256 5.85 -4.66 17.56
C ARG A 256 6.75 -3.51 17.14
N ALA A 257 6.69 -2.41 17.86
CA ALA A 257 7.51 -1.25 17.61
C ALA A 257 8.15 -0.76 18.91
N LYS A 258 9.37 -0.24 18.77
CA LYS A 258 10.06 0.47 19.85
C LYS A 258 10.29 1.90 19.40
N GLY A 259 9.60 2.85 20.02
CA GLY A 259 9.66 4.27 19.69
C GLY A 259 10.92 4.97 20.21
N PRO A 260 11.10 6.24 19.83
CA PRO A 260 12.24 7.04 20.28
C PRO A 260 12.34 7.11 21.82
N GLY A 261 13.50 6.74 22.37
CA GLY A 261 13.75 6.73 23.82
C GLY A 261 13.12 5.58 24.61
N ALA A 262 12.34 4.70 23.95
CA ALA A 262 11.79 3.50 24.59
C ALA A 262 12.88 2.42 24.74
N THR A 263 12.78 1.62 25.81
CA THR A 263 13.68 0.49 26.05
C THR A 263 13.09 -0.83 25.56
N GLU A 264 11.76 -0.93 25.46
CA GLU A 264 11.05 -2.14 25.15
C GLU A 264 10.16 -2.00 23.91
N PHE A 265 9.91 -3.13 23.23
CA PHE A 265 8.94 -3.23 22.14
C PHE A 265 7.52 -3.30 22.69
N VAL A 266 6.63 -2.50 22.12
CA VAL A 266 5.20 -2.56 22.39
C VAL A 266 4.48 -3.09 21.15
N THR A 267 3.43 -3.89 21.34
CA THR A 267 2.60 -4.40 20.24
C THR A 267 1.77 -3.26 19.66
N ILE A 268 1.94 -3.01 18.37
CA ILE A 268 1.17 -2.01 17.62
C ILE A 268 0.06 -2.64 16.78
N LEU A 269 0.23 -3.90 16.35
CA LEU A 269 -0.80 -4.69 15.69
C LEU A 269 -0.84 -6.09 16.29
N ASN A 270 -2.04 -6.61 16.56
CA ASN A 270 -2.24 -7.87 17.25
C ASN A 270 -3.25 -8.76 16.49
N GLY A 271 -2.74 -9.72 15.72
CA GLY A 271 -3.55 -10.70 15.02
C GLY A 271 -4.44 -10.15 13.91
N VAL A 272 -3.98 -9.13 13.19
CA VAL A 272 -4.70 -8.52 12.07
C VAL A 272 -4.49 -9.28 10.77
N ASP A 273 -5.42 -9.19 9.83
CA ASP A 273 -5.39 -9.81 8.50
C ASP A 273 -4.99 -8.82 7.38
N ILE A 274 -4.55 -7.64 7.75
CA ILE A 274 -4.06 -6.61 6.83
C ILE A 274 -2.54 -6.75 6.62
N THR A 275 -2.06 -6.29 5.47
CA THR A 275 -0.63 -6.27 5.11
C THR A 275 -0.06 -4.86 4.97
N GLU A 276 -0.84 -3.87 5.39
CA GLU A 276 -0.51 -2.45 5.32
C GLU A 276 -1.04 -1.72 6.55
N TRP A 277 -0.30 -0.76 7.08
CA TRP A 277 -0.70 0.06 8.22
C TRP A 277 -0.15 1.47 8.12
N LEU A 278 -1.01 2.45 8.41
CA LEU A 278 -0.66 3.85 8.52
C LEU A 278 -0.76 4.30 9.98
N GLY A 279 0.38 4.52 10.61
CA GLY A 279 0.47 5.12 11.94
C GLY A 279 0.38 6.64 11.86
N LEU A 280 -0.47 7.24 12.67
CA LEU A 280 -0.70 8.68 12.76
C LEU A 280 -0.30 9.20 14.16
N ALA A 281 0.05 10.47 14.23
CA ALA A 281 0.42 11.15 15.48
C ALA A 281 1.57 10.48 16.26
N LEU A 282 2.53 9.92 15.54
CA LEU A 282 3.69 9.25 16.12
C LEU A 282 4.71 10.27 16.62
N ALA A 283 5.43 9.92 17.68
CA ALA A 283 6.56 10.72 18.14
C ALA A 283 7.66 10.77 17.07
N PRO A 284 8.23 11.95 16.78
CA PRO A 284 9.34 12.07 15.84
C PRO A 284 10.61 11.40 16.38
N GLY A 285 11.41 10.82 15.49
CA GLY A 285 12.64 10.13 15.82
C GLY A 285 12.71 8.71 15.26
N ALA A 286 13.74 7.96 15.68
CA ALA A 286 13.98 6.60 15.23
C ALA A 286 13.06 5.59 15.92
N TRP A 287 12.40 4.77 15.10
CA TRP A 287 11.56 3.64 15.51
C TRP A 287 12.19 2.35 15.04
N GLU A 288 12.26 1.35 15.89
CA GLU A 288 12.61 -0.03 15.52
C GLU A 288 11.32 -0.86 15.41
N LEU A 289 11.25 -1.70 14.40
CA LEU A 289 10.08 -2.52 14.07
C LEU A 289 10.49 -3.98 13.95
N GLU A 290 9.65 -4.89 14.42
CA GLU A 290 9.74 -6.33 14.18
C GLU A 290 8.35 -6.92 14.16
N GLY A 291 8.20 -8.13 13.59
CA GLY A 291 6.90 -8.79 13.56
C GLY A 291 6.98 -10.24 13.13
N TYR A 292 5.86 -10.94 13.22
CA TYR A 292 5.71 -12.31 12.76
C TYR A 292 4.29 -12.53 12.22
N ALA A 293 4.11 -13.60 11.46
CA ALA A 293 2.82 -14.02 10.97
C ALA A 293 2.43 -15.36 11.61
N THR A 294 1.13 -15.62 11.67
CA THR A 294 0.57 -16.93 12.05
C THR A 294 -0.43 -17.41 11.01
N ASN A 295 -0.65 -18.71 10.96
CA ASN A 295 -1.76 -19.39 10.30
C ASN A 295 -2.27 -20.53 11.18
N GLU A 296 -3.17 -21.38 10.68
CA GLU A 296 -3.69 -22.54 11.43
C GLU A 296 -2.62 -23.58 11.84
N HIS A 297 -1.46 -23.58 11.16
CA HIS A 297 -0.35 -24.51 11.43
C HIS A 297 0.68 -23.95 12.42
N GLY A 298 0.55 -22.69 12.82
CA GLY A 298 1.39 -22.10 13.86
C GLY A 298 1.99 -20.72 13.49
N GLN A 299 3.05 -20.37 14.22
CA GLN A 299 3.77 -19.10 14.07
C GLN A 299 4.99 -19.28 13.15
N GLY A 300 5.14 -18.35 12.21
CA GLY A 300 6.33 -18.20 11.39
C GLY A 300 7.50 -17.53 12.11
N ALA A 301 8.63 -17.45 11.44
CA ALA A 301 9.82 -16.77 11.96
C ALA A 301 9.58 -15.25 12.08
N THR A 302 10.14 -14.66 13.15
CA THR A 302 10.12 -13.20 13.34
C THR A 302 10.97 -12.51 12.26
N SER A 303 10.53 -11.35 11.83
CA SER A 303 11.26 -10.52 10.87
C SER A 303 12.63 -10.09 11.40
N GLU A 304 13.51 -9.70 10.51
CA GLU A 304 14.63 -8.84 10.88
C GLU A 304 14.09 -7.51 11.43
N LYS A 305 14.90 -6.87 12.28
CA LYS A 305 14.56 -5.54 12.81
C LYS A 305 14.79 -4.49 11.73
N VAL A 306 13.80 -3.65 11.54
CA VAL A 306 13.87 -2.54 10.60
C VAL A 306 13.77 -1.23 11.36
N THR A 307 14.61 -0.26 10.99
CA THR A 307 14.59 1.09 11.58
C THR A 307 14.02 2.09 10.61
N VAL A 308 13.11 2.95 11.09
CA VAL A 308 12.56 4.07 10.34
C VAL A 308 12.64 5.35 11.17
N THR A 309 12.94 6.48 10.53
CA THR A 309 12.91 7.79 11.19
C THR A 309 11.61 8.51 10.85
N VAL A 310 10.78 8.75 11.86
CA VAL A 310 9.57 9.57 11.74
C VAL A 310 9.96 11.06 11.77
N ALA A 311 9.59 11.80 10.74
CA ALA A 311 9.88 13.22 10.61
C ALA A 311 9.04 14.04 11.61
N GLN A 312 9.62 15.13 12.13
CA GLN A 312 8.91 16.09 12.97
C GLN A 312 8.10 17.06 12.09
N ALA A 313 6.91 17.45 12.55
CA ALA A 313 6.21 18.59 11.97
C ALA A 313 7.05 19.87 12.16
N LEU A 314 7.24 20.63 11.08
CA LEU A 314 7.82 21.96 11.21
C LEU A 314 6.88 22.81 12.06
N ALA A 315 7.43 23.47 13.07
CA ALA A 315 6.68 24.46 13.85
C ALA A 315 6.25 25.58 12.88
N ALA A 316 4.94 25.83 12.81
CA ALA A 316 4.37 26.88 11.97
C ALA A 316 4.58 28.25 12.62
#